data_5bec4693207c524d1aa23230aa1d1975
#
_entry.id   5bec4693207c524d1aa23230aa1d1975
#
_cell.length_a   1.000
_cell.length_b   1.000
_cell.length_c   1.000
_cell.angle_alpha   90.00
_cell.angle_beta   90.00
_cell.angle_gamma   90.00
#
_symmetry.space_group_name_H-M   'P 1'
#
loop_
_entity.id
_entity.type
_entity.pdbx_description
1 polymer ?
#
loop_
_entity_poly.entity_id
_entity_poly.type
_entity_poly.pdbx_seq_one_letter_code
_entity_poly.pdbx_strand_id
1 'polypeptide(L)'
;MYLVLYTDMDIEHQEQAYMKYLIDDLEEYAHSDYYPFHMPGHKRKSLAFPNPYEIDITEIDGFDNLHHATGMIKEAEVRGAELYHSKRCFFLVNGSTCGLLAAISAATRRGDKVLVAR
;
A
#
# COMPACT_ATOMS: atom_id res chain seq x y z
N MET A 1 -13.81 -19.48 3.89
CA MET A 1 -13.89 -20.77 4.61
C MET A 1 -13.69 -21.84 3.55
N TYR A 2 -12.48 -22.39 3.45
CA TYR A 2 -12.17 -23.48 2.51
C TYR A 2 -12.27 -24.80 3.25
N LEU A 3 -13.10 -25.70 2.75
CA LEU A 3 -13.27 -27.07 3.26
C LEU A 3 -12.30 -27.97 2.50
N VAL A 4 -11.29 -28.49 3.17
CA VAL A 4 -10.39 -29.51 2.61
C VAL A 4 -10.93 -30.88 3.02
N LEU A 5 -11.37 -31.66 2.04
CA LEU A 5 -11.75 -33.07 2.23
C LEU A 5 -10.49 -33.92 2.09
N TYR A 6 -10.10 -34.58 3.16
CA TYR A 6 -9.09 -35.65 3.13
C TYR A 6 -9.76 -36.96 2.69
N THR A 7 -9.28 -37.57 1.62
CA THR A 7 -9.55 -38.96 1.31
C THR A 7 -8.33 -39.79 1.73
N ASP A 8 -8.57 -40.88 2.44
CA ASP A 8 -7.54 -41.82 2.85
C ASP A 8 -6.79 -42.34 1.62
N MET A 9 -5.53 -42.01 1.48
CA MET A 9 -4.59 -42.61 0.55
C MET A 9 -3.35 -43.07 1.32
N ASP A 10 -2.91 -44.26 0.98
CA ASP A 10 -1.90 -45.13 1.58
C ASP A 10 -0.62 -44.42 2.05
N ILE A 11 -0.30 -44.64 3.34
CA ILE A 11 0.87 -44.09 4.05
C ILE A 11 2.12 -44.96 3.81
N GLU A 12 2.51 -45.20 2.56
CA GLU A 12 3.83 -45.74 2.26
C GLU A 12 4.45 -45.01 1.07
N HIS A 13 5.46 -44.19 1.36
CA HIS A 13 6.24 -43.31 0.47
C HIS A 13 5.65 -41.93 0.16
N GLN A 14 5.31 -41.18 1.18
CA GLN A 14 5.33 -39.71 1.05
C GLN A 14 6.75 -39.23 1.36
N GLU A 15 7.53 -38.90 0.32
CA GLU A 15 8.43 -37.77 0.41
C GLU A 15 7.62 -36.67 1.03
N GLN A 16 8.00 -36.23 2.22
CA GLN A 16 7.36 -35.10 2.92
C GLN A 16 7.50 -33.93 1.99
N ALA A 17 6.48 -33.66 1.17
CA ALA A 17 6.46 -32.49 0.31
C ALA A 17 6.64 -31.28 1.21
N TYR A 18 7.82 -30.67 1.16
CA TYR A 18 8.12 -29.46 1.93
C TYR A 18 7.07 -28.41 1.56
N MET A 19 6.21 -28.10 2.52
CA MET A 19 5.16 -27.10 2.30
C MET A 19 5.84 -25.74 2.23
N LYS A 20 5.98 -25.21 1.01
CA LYS A 20 6.58 -23.91 0.75
C LYS A 20 5.63 -22.82 1.22
N TYR A 21 6.09 -21.94 2.08
CA TYR A 21 5.33 -20.79 2.54
C TYR A 21 5.43 -19.64 1.54
N LEU A 22 4.44 -18.73 1.57
CA LEU A 22 4.44 -17.55 0.73
C LEU A 22 5.72 -16.72 0.88
N ILE A 23 6.28 -16.66 2.07
CA ILE A 23 7.51 -15.91 2.31
C ILE A 23 8.69 -16.51 1.54
N ASP A 24 8.78 -17.84 1.45
CA ASP A 24 9.85 -18.51 0.71
C ASP A 24 9.79 -18.16 -0.79
N ASP A 25 8.57 -18.10 -1.36
CA ASP A 25 8.35 -17.69 -2.75
C ASP A 25 8.74 -16.22 -2.98
N LEU A 26 8.42 -15.34 -2.03
CA LEU A 26 8.77 -13.93 -2.11
C LEU A 26 10.27 -13.68 -1.97
N GLU A 27 10.95 -14.44 -1.11
CA GLU A 27 12.40 -14.37 -0.95
C GLU A 27 13.12 -14.90 -2.21
N GLU A 28 12.67 -16.03 -2.76
CA GLU A 28 13.19 -16.54 -4.04
C GLU A 28 13.00 -15.54 -5.16
N TYR A 29 11.82 -14.96 -5.28
CA TYR A 29 11.55 -13.90 -6.24
C TYR A 29 12.46 -12.68 -6.01
N ALA A 30 12.68 -12.27 -4.77
CA ALA A 30 13.52 -11.11 -4.44
C ALA A 30 14.98 -11.28 -4.93
N HIS A 31 15.50 -12.53 -4.93
CA HIS A 31 16.86 -12.88 -5.36
C HIS A 31 16.94 -13.34 -6.82
N SER A 32 15.81 -13.40 -7.52
CA SER A 32 15.76 -13.85 -8.92
C SER A 32 16.33 -12.80 -9.89
N ASP A 33 16.72 -13.25 -11.09
CA ASP A 33 17.19 -12.40 -12.19
C ASP A 33 16.04 -11.68 -12.92
N TYR A 34 14.79 -11.90 -12.51
CA TYR A 34 13.65 -11.25 -13.13
C TYR A 34 13.66 -9.74 -12.90
N TYR A 35 13.66 -8.96 -13.96
CA TYR A 35 13.51 -7.52 -13.85
C TYR A 35 12.04 -7.14 -13.57
N PRO A 36 11.74 -6.41 -12.50
CA PRO A 36 10.36 -6.15 -12.08
C PRO A 36 9.71 -5.03 -12.91
N PHE A 37 9.13 -5.35 -14.06
CA PHE A 37 8.38 -4.40 -14.89
C PHE A 37 7.03 -4.00 -14.28
N HIS A 38 6.52 -4.79 -13.34
CA HIS A 38 5.27 -4.53 -12.62
C HIS A 38 5.44 -3.44 -11.53
N MET A 39 4.35 -2.99 -10.97
CA MET A 39 4.36 -2.16 -9.76
C MET A 39 4.83 -2.98 -8.53
N PRO A 40 5.49 -2.36 -7.54
CA PRO A 40 5.77 -0.94 -7.38
C PRO A 40 6.96 -0.43 -8.20
N GLY A 41 7.00 0.90 -8.40
CA GLY A 41 7.96 1.56 -9.26
C GLY A 41 9.42 1.58 -8.77
N HIS A 42 9.70 1.27 -7.49
CA HIS A 42 11.07 1.26 -6.93
C HIS A 42 12.00 0.19 -7.53
N LYS A 43 11.42 -0.84 -8.18
CA LYS A 43 12.17 -1.87 -8.93
C LYS A 43 13.23 -2.59 -8.10
N ARG A 44 12.90 -2.97 -6.86
CA ARG A 44 13.79 -3.59 -5.85
C ARG A 44 15.02 -2.73 -5.50
N LYS A 45 15.06 -1.46 -5.89
CA LYS A 45 16.15 -0.59 -5.47
C LYS A 45 15.96 -0.22 -4.02
N SER A 46 17.00 -0.40 -3.21
CA SER A 46 16.99 0.09 -1.84
C SER A 46 16.91 1.61 -1.87
N LEU A 47 15.95 2.15 -1.17
CA LEU A 47 15.88 3.58 -0.90
C LEU A 47 16.59 3.82 0.44
N ALA A 48 17.31 4.94 0.53
CA ALA A 48 17.96 5.35 1.79
C ALA A 48 16.91 5.93 2.76
N PHE A 49 15.91 5.11 3.10
CA PHE A 49 14.96 5.46 4.15
C PHE A 49 15.40 4.88 5.48
N PRO A 50 15.10 5.57 6.59
CA PRO A 50 15.26 4.99 7.91
C PRO A 50 14.41 3.72 8.03
N ASN A 51 14.78 2.87 8.98
CA ASN A 51 13.98 1.69 9.30
C ASN A 51 12.54 2.12 9.66
N PRO A 52 11.51 1.69 8.95
CA PRO A 52 10.15 2.14 9.22
C PRO A 52 9.66 1.78 10.62
N TYR A 53 10.15 0.70 11.21
CA TYR A 53 9.78 0.32 12.58
C TYR A 53 10.30 1.26 13.66
N GLU A 54 11.38 2.00 13.38
CA GLU A 54 11.94 2.98 14.31
C GLU A 54 11.17 4.31 14.32
N ILE A 55 10.40 4.55 13.29
CA ILE A 55 9.59 5.76 13.10
C ILE A 55 8.10 5.49 13.08
N ASP A 56 7.70 4.25 13.37
CA ASP A 56 6.29 3.85 13.44
C ASP A 56 5.72 4.28 14.80
N ILE A 57 4.85 5.27 14.76
CA ILE A 57 4.25 5.89 15.94
C ILE A 57 2.75 6.05 15.76
N THR A 58 2.04 6.17 16.87
CA THR A 58 0.64 6.60 16.90
C THR A 58 0.54 8.09 17.20
N GLU A 59 -0.65 8.58 17.50
CA GLU A 59 -0.91 9.96 17.93
C GLU A 59 -0.47 10.14 19.39
N ILE A 60 0.80 10.45 19.59
CA ILE A 60 1.40 10.66 20.91
C ILE A 60 1.70 12.14 21.12
N ASP A 61 1.90 12.53 22.39
CA ASP A 61 2.22 13.92 22.76
C ASP A 61 3.48 14.42 22.02
N GLY A 62 3.37 15.62 21.45
CA GLY A 62 4.44 16.23 20.66
C GLY A 62 4.44 15.86 19.18
N PHE A 63 3.55 14.96 18.75
CA PHE A 63 3.33 14.62 17.33
C PHE A 63 1.92 15.05 16.88
N ASP A 64 1.76 15.19 15.56
CA ASP A 64 0.54 15.71 14.97
C ASP A 64 -0.53 14.62 14.80
N ASN A 65 -1.75 15.01 14.46
CA ASN A 65 -2.87 14.13 14.14
C ASN A 65 -3.26 14.28 12.67
N LEU A 66 -3.28 13.19 11.91
CA LEU A 66 -3.54 13.22 10.48
C LEU A 66 -4.91 13.83 10.12
N HIS A 67 -5.93 13.61 10.95
CA HIS A 67 -7.29 14.11 10.70
C HIS A 67 -7.51 15.55 11.19
N HIS A 68 -6.61 16.04 12.03
CA HIS A 68 -6.63 17.42 12.58
C HIS A 68 -5.23 18.02 12.56
N ALA A 69 -4.57 17.94 11.42
CA ALA A 69 -3.20 18.38 11.24
C ALA A 69 -3.01 19.88 11.56
N THR A 70 -2.14 20.17 12.53
CA THR A 70 -1.81 21.55 12.97
C THR A 70 -0.30 21.79 13.08
N GLY A 71 0.50 20.72 13.10
CA GLY A 71 1.95 20.72 13.27
C GLY A 71 2.69 20.18 12.03
N MET A 72 3.57 19.20 12.25
CA MET A 72 4.47 18.66 11.21
C MET A 72 3.75 18.07 9.99
N ILE A 73 2.60 17.43 10.20
CA ILE A 73 1.79 16.91 9.08
C ILE A 73 1.23 18.09 8.28
N LYS A 74 0.75 19.13 8.96
CA LYS A 74 0.26 20.34 8.31
C LYS A 74 1.33 21.03 7.48
N GLU A 75 2.53 21.15 8.01
CA GLU A 75 3.66 21.70 7.26
C GLU A 75 4.02 20.85 6.04
N ALA A 76 3.97 19.53 6.16
CA ALA A 76 4.19 18.62 5.04
C ALA A 76 3.10 18.75 3.95
N GLU A 77 1.82 18.91 4.35
CA GLU A 77 0.72 19.21 3.43
C GLU A 77 0.92 20.55 2.69
N VAL A 78 1.40 21.59 3.38
CA VAL A 78 1.68 22.89 2.76
C VAL A 78 2.80 22.75 1.73
N ARG A 79 3.92 22.10 2.08
CA ARG A 79 5.02 21.84 1.13
C ARG A 79 4.55 21.00 -0.08
N GLY A 80 3.69 20.02 0.14
CA GLY A 80 3.09 19.25 -0.95
C GLY A 80 2.22 20.12 -1.85
N ALA A 81 1.40 20.98 -1.30
CA ALA A 81 0.56 21.91 -2.06
C ALA A 81 1.39 22.89 -2.90
N GLU A 82 2.48 23.42 -2.35
CA GLU A 82 3.42 24.29 -3.07
C GLU A 82 4.10 23.54 -4.24
N LEU A 83 4.59 22.34 -3.99
CA LEU A 83 5.26 21.51 -5.01
C LEU A 83 4.36 21.19 -6.21
N TYR A 84 3.09 20.92 -5.95
CA TYR A 84 2.11 20.58 -7.00
C TYR A 84 1.29 21.77 -7.49
N HIS A 85 1.61 22.99 -7.05
CA HIS A 85 0.88 24.24 -7.39
C HIS A 85 -0.63 24.11 -7.14
N SER A 86 -1.00 23.46 -6.05
CA SER A 86 -2.39 23.22 -5.66
C SER A 86 -2.78 24.08 -4.44
N LYS A 87 -4.08 24.25 -4.21
CA LYS A 87 -4.56 24.97 -3.03
C LYS A 87 -4.35 24.21 -1.73
N ARG A 88 -4.39 22.88 -1.80
CA ARG A 88 -4.25 21.97 -0.65
C ARG A 88 -3.66 20.65 -1.11
N CYS A 89 -2.98 20.00 -0.19
CA CYS A 89 -2.54 18.63 -0.31
C CYS A 89 -3.05 17.85 0.91
N PHE A 90 -3.39 16.58 0.72
CA PHE A 90 -3.85 15.70 1.79
C PHE A 90 -3.16 14.34 1.67
N PHE A 91 -2.72 13.79 2.79
CA PHE A 91 -2.23 12.42 2.84
C PHE A 91 -3.39 11.44 2.92
N LEU A 92 -3.36 10.42 2.07
CA LEU A 92 -4.41 9.40 2.00
C LEU A 92 -3.94 8.11 2.66
N VAL A 93 -4.75 7.54 3.54
CA VAL A 93 -4.43 6.30 4.26
C VAL A 93 -5.08 5.04 3.67
N ASN A 94 -6.09 5.19 2.83
CA ASN A 94 -6.81 4.08 2.18
C ASN A 94 -6.48 3.96 0.68
N GLY A 95 -5.25 4.26 0.31
CA GLY A 95 -4.77 4.19 -1.07
C GLY A 95 -5.35 5.27 -2.00
N SER A 96 -4.84 5.32 -3.22
CA SER A 96 -5.27 6.29 -4.25
C SER A 96 -6.75 6.16 -4.65
N THR A 97 -7.32 4.98 -4.54
CA THR A 97 -8.74 4.75 -4.83
C THR A 97 -9.65 5.59 -3.93
N CYS A 98 -9.33 5.68 -2.64
CA CYS A 98 -10.08 6.53 -1.71
C CYS A 98 -10.03 8.00 -2.14
N GLY A 99 -8.86 8.49 -2.53
CA GLY A 99 -8.68 9.85 -3.02
C GLY A 99 -9.44 10.14 -4.31
N LEU A 100 -9.41 9.21 -5.26
CA LEU A 100 -10.18 9.32 -6.52
C LEU A 100 -11.69 9.36 -6.26
N LEU A 101 -12.20 8.48 -5.41
CA LEU A 101 -13.62 8.47 -5.03
C LEU A 101 -14.02 9.78 -4.34
N ALA A 102 -13.20 10.29 -3.42
CA ALA A 102 -13.43 11.56 -2.76
C ALA A 102 -13.43 12.74 -3.75
N ALA A 103 -12.47 12.78 -4.68
CA ALA A 103 -12.37 13.81 -5.69
C ALA A 103 -13.59 13.80 -6.65
N ILE A 104 -13.99 12.63 -7.13
CA ILE A 104 -15.17 12.48 -7.97
C ILE A 104 -16.43 12.91 -7.21
N SER A 105 -16.60 12.47 -5.97
CA SER A 105 -17.75 12.82 -5.15
C SER A 105 -17.83 14.33 -4.84
N ALA A 106 -16.68 14.99 -4.69
CA ALA A 106 -16.63 16.43 -4.47
C ALA A 106 -16.91 17.25 -5.74
N ALA A 107 -16.54 16.72 -6.90
CA ALA A 107 -16.67 17.41 -8.19
C ALA A 107 -18.01 17.15 -8.90
N THR A 108 -18.79 16.16 -8.48
CA THR A 108 -20.01 15.73 -9.18
C THR A 108 -21.23 15.70 -8.26
N ARG A 109 -22.41 15.82 -8.87
CA ARG A 109 -23.71 15.68 -8.22
C ARG A 109 -24.51 14.57 -8.90
N ARG A 110 -25.55 14.09 -8.22
CA ARG A 110 -26.47 13.10 -8.80
C ARG A 110 -27.06 13.61 -10.13
N GLY A 111 -26.84 12.86 -11.19
CA GLY A 111 -27.31 13.19 -12.54
C GLY A 111 -26.25 13.79 -13.45
N ASP A 112 -25.09 14.15 -12.93
CA ASP A 112 -23.97 14.62 -13.75
C ASP A 112 -23.42 13.50 -14.63
N LYS A 113 -22.88 13.86 -15.78
CA LYS A 113 -22.21 12.94 -16.70
C LYS A 113 -20.71 13.02 -16.49
N VAL A 114 -20.09 11.88 -16.25
CA VAL A 114 -18.64 11.75 -16.07
C VAL A 114 -18.06 10.93 -17.21
N LEU A 115 -17.03 11.46 -17.86
CA LEU A 115 -16.26 10.73 -18.85
C LEU A 115 -15.09 10.02 -18.17
N VAL A 116 -15.02 8.72 -18.31
CA VAL A 116 -13.96 7.89 -17.71
C VAL A 116 -13.26 7.13 -18.81
N ALA A 117 -11.92 7.16 -18.81
CA ALA A 117 -11.13 6.31 -19.68
C ALA A 117 -11.28 4.83 -19.26
N ARG A 118 -11.29 3.95 -20.26
CA ARG A 118 -11.35 2.50 -20.04
C ARG A 118 -9.97 1.94 -19.72
#